data_b77bd56181b33334f17f3c4cb3f45eb8
#
_entry.id   b77bd56181b33334f17f3c4cb3f45eb8
#
_cell.length_a   1.000
_cell.length_b   1.000
_cell.length_c   1.000
_cell.angle_alpha   90.00
_cell.angle_beta   90.00
_cell.angle_gamma   90.00
#
_symmetry.space_group_name_H-M   'P 1'
#
loop_
_entity.id
_entity.type
_entity.pdbx_description
1 polymer ?
#
loop_
_entity_poly.entity_id
_entity_poly.type
_entity_poly.pdbx_seq_one_letter_code
_entity_poly.pdbx_strand_id
1 'polypeptide(L)'
;MKRLIMGVIGVGVLVVGLGWYVNRPTTRAVPPEAPVAEAASAPAGDAPQPVEPIAAPLEPPTPPAGPPSVAKVISPPVAASVNPALDASFLTRTVDVLVSPQASYQQKTEAWKQLREAGKLDQAIADLERRTTNDLRSAEYPAALGQAYLQKCGTIQDVREQGILAMQADKMFDTALNLDSSNWEARFMKTVAMSYWPPMLNKGEEVMQHFQTLIQQQETQTPQPQFADSYAWLGNQYLKAGRAEDAKAVWQRGATLFPADEKLRTKLASAP
;
A
#
# COMPACT_ATOMS: atom_id res chain seq x y z
N MET A 1 -2.99 10.32 -35.30
CA MET A 1 -3.39 9.02 -34.72
C MET A 1 -2.41 8.63 -33.62
N LYS A 2 -2.70 9.00 -32.39
CA LYS A 2 -1.88 8.65 -31.20
C LYS A 2 -2.65 7.55 -30.45
N ARG A 3 -2.27 6.29 -30.63
CA ARG A 3 -2.72 5.20 -29.78
C ARG A 3 -1.79 5.15 -28.57
N LEU A 4 -2.29 5.63 -27.45
CA LEU A 4 -1.66 5.54 -26.13
C LEU A 4 -1.72 4.06 -25.71
N ILE A 5 -0.55 3.45 -25.57
CA ILE A 5 -0.42 2.09 -25.01
C ILE A 5 -0.63 2.22 -23.49
N MET A 6 -1.85 1.92 -23.04
CA MET A 6 -2.19 1.75 -21.63
C MET A 6 -2.06 0.26 -21.30
N GLY A 7 -0.85 -0.17 -21.01
CA GLY A 7 -0.57 -1.52 -20.53
C GLY A 7 0.29 -1.46 -19.28
N VAL A 8 -0.15 -2.15 -18.22
CA VAL A 8 0.56 -2.42 -16.97
C VAL A 8 0.50 -1.31 -15.92
N ILE A 9 -0.67 -1.11 -15.31
CA ILE A 9 -0.83 -0.22 -14.14
C ILE A 9 -1.47 -0.96 -12.93
N GLY A 10 -1.34 -2.29 -12.83
CA GLY A 10 -2.01 -3.01 -11.73
C GLY A 10 -1.30 -2.89 -10.36
N VAL A 11 0.02 -3.04 -10.33
CA VAL A 11 0.82 -2.97 -9.08
C VAL A 11 1.47 -1.60 -8.92
N GLY A 12 1.79 -0.91 -10.03
CA GLY A 12 2.45 0.39 -10.02
C GLY A 12 1.65 1.52 -9.37
N VAL A 13 0.31 1.50 -9.46
CA VAL A 13 -0.54 2.58 -8.91
C VAL A 13 -0.60 2.54 -7.38
N LEU A 14 -0.59 1.36 -6.77
CA LEU A 14 -0.61 1.22 -5.31
C LEU A 14 0.71 1.66 -4.68
N VAL A 15 1.80 1.30 -5.35
CA VAL A 15 3.17 1.63 -4.95
C VAL A 15 3.49 3.11 -5.17
N VAL A 16 2.99 3.72 -6.25
CA VAL A 16 3.20 5.15 -6.54
C VAL A 16 2.44 6.04 -5.55
N GLY A 17 1.23 5.64 -5.13
CA GLY A 17 0.46 6.40 -4.13
C GLY A 17 1.17 6.45 -2.75
N LEU A 18 1.65 5.32 -2.25
CA LEU A 18 2.41 5.28 -0.99
C LEU A 18 3.80 5.91 -1.13
N GLY A 19 4.51 5.63 -2.24
CA GLY A 19 5.85 6.16 -2.48
C GLY A 19 5.89 7.68 -2.68
N TRP A 20 4.86 8.27 -3.31
CA TRP A 20 4.77 9.71 -3.49
C TRP A 20 4.51 10.45 -2.17
N TYR A 21 3.76 9.85 -1.26
CA TYR A 21 3.50 10.44 0.05
C TYR A 21 4.72 10.39 0.99
N VAL A 22 5.48 9.30 0.97
CA VAL A 22 6.68 9.13 1.81
C VAL A 22 7.89 9.91 1.25
N ASN A 23 7.93 10.15 -0.07
CA ASN A 23 9.06 10.80 -0.75
C ASN A 23 8.77 12.25 -1.15
N ARG A 24 7.84 12.95 -0.50
CA ARG A 24 7.73 14.41 -0.63
C ARG A 24 9.03 15.02 -0.16
N PRO A 25 9.72 15.81 -1.01
CA PRO A 25 10.87 16.57 -0.53
C PRO A 25 10.33 17.56 0.52
N THR A 26 10.58 17.29 1.79
CA THR A 26 10.44 18.27 2.83
C THR A 26 11.51 19.31 2.58
N THR A 27 11.17 20.40 1.92
CA THR A 27 11.96 21.65 1.96
C THR A 27 11.86 22.16 3.40
N ARG A 28 12.62 21.52 4.28
CA ARG A 28 12.88 22.08 5.61
C ARG A 28 13.91 23.17 5.41
N ALA A 29 13.43 24.41 5.44
CA ALA A 29 14.30 25.56 5.58
C ALA A 29 15.14 25.34 6.85
N VAL A 30 16.47 25.26 6.68
CA VAL A 30 17.41 25.23 7.79
C VAL A 30 17.36 26.63 8.42
N PRO A 31 16.99 26.76 9.71
CA PRO A 31 17.15 28.04 10.41
C PRO A 31 18.66 28.35 10.53
N PRO A 32 19.09 29.60 10.41
CA PRO A 32 20.49 29.95 10.60
C PRO A 32 20.92 29.64 12.03
N GLU A 33 22.08 29.04 12.14
CA GLU A 33 22.78 28.68 13.37
C GLU A 33 22.99 29.95 14.24
N ALA A 34 22.38 29.97 15.44
CA ALA A 34 22.61 30.98 16.44
C ALA A 34 23.85 30.63 17.28
N PRO A 35 24.68 31.67 17.66
CA PRO A 35 25.95 31.41 18.32
C PRO A 35 25.77 30.88 19.74
N VAL A 36 26.63 29.96 20.10
CA VAL A 36 26.78 29.35 21.45
C VAL A 36 27.13 30.46 22.46
N ALA A 37 26.25 30.67 23.43
CA ALA A 37 26.56 31.47 24.62
C ALA A 37 26.65 30.56 25.85
N GLU A 38 27.71 30.82 26.58
CA GLU A 38 28.29 30.19 27.73
C GLU A 38 27.37 30.15 28.95
N ALA A 39 27.53 29.13 29.77
CA ALA A 39 26.77 28.81 30.98
C ALA A 39 26.92 29.90 32.09
N ALA A 40 25.83 30.24 32.72
CA ALA A 40 25.85 30.85 34.07
C ALA A 40 24.62 30.43 34.86
N SER A 41 24.92 29.95 36.05
CA SER A 41 24.20 29.53 37.20
C SER A 41 22.76 29.99 37.47
N ALA A 42 21.95 29.03 38.00
CA ALA A 42 20.67 29.26 38.68
C ALA A 42 20.79 30.10 39.96
N PRO A 43 19.70 30.74 40.38
CA PRO A 43 19.12 30.35 41.67
C PRO A 43 17.61 30.12 41.68
N ALA A 44 17.22 29.43 42.74
CA ALA A 44 15.93 28.90 43.06
C ALA A 44 14.83 29.92 43.43
N GLY A 45 13.57 29.48 43.25
CA GLY A 45 12.44 29.91 44.07
C GLY A 45 11.42 30.79 43.36
N ASP A 46 10.23 30.23 43.03
CA ASP A 46 9.03 30.67 43.74
C ASP A 46 7.82 29.77 43.40
N ALA A 47 6.92 29.60 44.38
CA ALA A 47 5.78 28.70 44.33
C ALA A 47 4.62 29.27 43.50
N PRO A 48 3.73 28.38 42.94
CA PRO A 48 2.61 28.84 42.14
C PRO A 48 1.46 29.41 42.96
N GLN A 49 0.94 30.57 42.57
CA GLN A 49 -0.28 31.16 43.11
C GLN A 49 -1.53 30.57 42.46
N PRO A 50 -2.68 30.50 43.19
CA PRO A 50 -3.92 29.90 42.68
C PRO A 50 -4.64 30.84 41.71
N VAL A 51 -5.12 30.26 40.60
CA VAL A 51 -5.90 30.97 39.58
C VAL A 51 -7.38 30.89 39.96
N GLU A 52 -8.05 32.03 39.97
CA GLU A 52 -9.51 32.18 40.18
C GLU A 52 -10.30 31.64 38.99
N PRO A 53 -11.55 31.16 39.16
CA PRO A 53 -12.36 30.58 38.10
C PRO A 53 -12.96 31.66 37.21
N ILE A 54 -12.73 31.54 35.89
CA ILE A 54 -13.28 32.38 34.83
C ILE A 54 -14.75 31.99 34.60
N ALA A 55 -15.58 33.03 34.49
CA ALA A 55 -17.02 33.00 34.28
C ALA A 55 -17.52 32.23 33.07
N ALA A 56 -18.77 31.77 33.11
CA ALA A 56 -19.51 31.01 32.13
C ALA A 56 -19.56 31.62 30.73
N PRO A 57 -19.71 30.80 29.66
CA PRO A 57 -19.79 31.27 28.28
C PRO A 57 -21.14 31.92 27.97
N LEU A 58 -21.08 33.10 27.32
CA LEU A 58 -22.23 33.79 26.76
C LEU A 58 -22.79 33.02 25.56
N GLU A 59 -24.11 32.86 25.49
CA GLU A 59 -24.83 32.29 24.36
C GLU A 59 -24.61 33.12 23.08
N PRO A 60 -24.48 32.47 21.91
CA PRO A 60 -24.37 33.18 20.62
C PRO A 60 -25.74 33.77 20.18
N PRO A 61 -25.76 34.95 19.54
CA PRO A 61 -26.99 35.59 19.09
C PRO A 61 -27.63 34.85 17.90
N THR A 62 -28.94 34.70 17.94
CA THR A 62 -29.77 34.12 16.88
C THR A 62 -29.70 34.99 15.62
N PRO A 63 -29.45 34.43 14.42
CA PRO A 63 -29.49 35.20 13.18
C PRO A 63 -30.96 35.51 12.76
N PRO A 64 -31.21 36.67 12.11
CA PRO A 64 -32.54 37.07 11.67
C PRO A 64 -33.02 36.19 10.50
N ALA A 65 -34.32 35.91 10.50
CA ALA A 65 -35.02 35.18 9.47
C ALA A 65 -34.96 35.88 8.11
N GLY A 66 -34.30 35.23 7.13
CA GLY A 66 -34.29 35.65 5.73
C GLY A 66 -35.55 35.17 4.98
N PRO A 67 -35.88 35.78 3.84
CA PRO A 67 -37.13 35.48 3.11
C PRO A 67 -37.14 34.06 2.52
N PRO A 68 -38.29 33.47 2.25
CA PRO A 68 -38.42 32.08 1.80
C PRO A 68 -37.80 31.90 0.42
N SER A 69 -36.71 31.17 0.36
CA SER A 69 -36.08 30.74 -0.88
C SER A 69 -36.91 29.64 -1.51
N VAL A 70 -37.39 29.88 -2.73
CA VAL A 70 -38.11 28.89 -3.54
C VAL A 70 -37.21 27.70 -3.79
N ALA A 71 -37.46 26.61 -3.09
CA ALA A 71 -36.73 25.35 -3.27
C ALA A 71 -37.02 24.81 -4.67
N LYS A 72 -36.01 24.95 -5.56
CA LYS A 72 -35.98 24.23 -6.81
C LYS A 72 -35.83 22.74 -6.45
N VAL A 73 -36.92 21.98 -6.64
CA VAL A 73 -36.93 20.53 -6.47
C VAL A 73 -35.97 19.95 -7.48
N ILE A 74 -34.74 19.74 -7.06
CA ILE A 74 -33.76 18.91 -7.79
C ILE A 74 -34.15 17.48 -7.43
N SER A 75 -34.78 16.78 -8.35
CA SER A 75 -34.99 15.34 -8.23
C SER A 75 -33.65 14.69 -7.96
N PRO A 76 -33.50 13.82 -6.94
CA PRO A 76 -32.27 13.09 -6.71
C PRO A 76 -31.94 12.29 -7.98
N PRO A 77 -30.65 12.16 -8.35
CA PRO A 77 -30.27 11.31 -9.46
C PRO A 77 -30.84 9.92 -9.20
N VAL A 78 -31.53 9.39 -10.19
CA VAL A 78 -32.08 8.02 -10.16
C VAL A 78 -30.88 7.12 -9.88
N ALA A 79 -30.78 6.62 -8.65
CA ALA A 79 -29.83 5.59 -8.30
C ALA A 79 -30.14 4.44 -9.26
N ALA A 80 -29.19 4.14 -10.16
CA ALA A 80 -29.29 3.00 -11.03
C ALA A 80 -29.62 1.81 -10.12
N SER A 81 -30.75 1.15 -10.36
CA SER A 81 -31.21 0.02 -9.54
C SER A 81 -30.22 -1.12 -9.70
N VAL A 82 -29.21 -1.16 -8.83
CA VAL A 82 -28.24 -2.23 -8.76
C VAL A 82 -29.02 -3.49 -8.38
N ASN A 83 -29.06 -4.47 -9.26
CA ASN A 83 -29.70 -5.75 -8.96
C ASN A 83 -28.86 -6.48 -7.90
N PRO A 84 -29.33 -6.63 -6.64
CA PRO A 84 -28.51 -7.18 -5.56
C PRO A 84 -27.97 -8.59 -5.86
N ALA A 85 -28.72 -9.39 -6.63
CA ALA A 85 -28.29 -10.74 -7.00
C ALA A 85 -27.14 -10.73 -8.01
N LEU A 86 -27.16 -9.82 -8.99
CA LEU A 86 -26.05 -9.65 -9.93
C LEU A 86 -24.80 -9.10 -9.23
N ASP A 87 -25.00 -8.19 -8.30
CA ASP A 87 -23.93 -7.59 -7.52
C ASP A 87 -23.23 -8.62 -6.59
N ALA A 88 -24.01 -9.45 -5.88
CA ALA A 88 -23.49 -10.53 -5.08
C ALA A 88 -22.75 -11.59 -5.92
N SER A 89 -23.29 -11.93 -7.10
CA SER A 89 -22.65 -12.90 -8.01
C SER A 89 -21.35 -12.36 -8.62
N PHE A 90 -21.26 -11.05 -8.87
CA PHE A 90 -20.04 -10.39 -9.30
C PHE A 90 -18.95 -10.49 -8.22
N LEU A 91 -19.29 -10.09 -6.98
CA LEU A 91 -18.37 -10.14 -5.85
C LEU A 91 -17.80 -11.55 -5.65
N THR A 92 -18.68 -12.54 -5.56
CA THR A 92 -18.29 -13.94 -5.34
C THR A 92 -17.34 -14.42 -6.42
N ARG A 93 -17.68 -14.27 -7.71
CA ARG A 93 -16.83 -14.68 -8.83
C ARG A 93 -15.47 -13.99 -8.80
N THR A 94 -15.46 -12.70 -8.51
CA THR A 94 -14.22 -11.91 -8.52
C THR A 94 -13.31 -12.33 -7.36
N VAL A 95 -13.88 -12.56 -6.17
CA VAL A 95 -13.10 -13.08 -5.02
C VAL A 95 -12.63 -14.52 -5.29
N ASP A 96 -13.43 -15.37 -5.93
CA ASP A 96 -13.01 -16.73 -6.30
C ASP A 96 -11.79 -16.74 -7.23
N VAL A 97 -11.67 -15.78 -8.15
CA VAL A 97 -10.46 -15.59 -8.97
C VAL A 97 -9.25 -15.24 -8.10
N LEU A 98 -9.41 -14.35 -7.11
CA LEU A 98 -8.31 -13.92 -6.24
C LEU A 98 -7.71 -15.06 -5.41
N VAL A 99 -8.55 -15.99 -4.98
CA VAL A 99 -8.14 -17.11 -4.13
C VAL A 99 -7.90 -18.41 -4.89
N SER A 100 -8.02 -18.38 -6.21
CA SER A 100 -7.77 -19.55 -7.05
C SER A 100 -6.27 -19.74 -7.28
N PRO A 101 -5.70 -20.91 -6.93
CA PRO A 101 -4.32 -21.23 -7.28
C PRO A 101 -4.09 -21.44 -8.78
N GLN A 102 -5.17 -21.63 -9.56
CA GLN A 102 -5.11 -21.77 -11.02
C GLN A 102 -5.20 -20.44 -11.76
N ALA A 103 -5.66 -19.38 -11.09
CA ALA A 103 -5.74 -18.05 -11.71
C ALA A 103 -4.34 -17.48 -11.91
N SER A 104 -4.08 -16.98 -13.11
CA SER A 104 -2.82 -16.29 -13.39
C SER A 104 -2.72 -14.98 -12.60
N TYR A 105 -1.50 -14.52 -12.37
CA TYR A 105 -1.25 -13.22 -11.73
C TYR A 105 -1.95 -12.07 -12.45
N GLN A 106 -2.03 -12.12 -13.79
CA GLN A 106 -2.76 -11.12 -14.57
C GLN A 106 -4.28 -11.15 -14.30
N GLN A 107 -4.88 -12.35 -14.19
CA GLN A 107 -6.30 -12.49 -13.86
C GLN A 107 -6.60 -11.93 -12.46
N LYS A 108 -5.76 -12.25 -11.47
CA LYS A 108 -5.89 -11.69 -10.12
C LYS A 108 -5.72 -10.17 -10.11
N THR A 109 -4.77 -9.63 -10.89
CA THR A 109 -4.57 -8.18 -11.03
C THR A 109 -5.80 -7.49 -11.62
N GLU A 110 -6.41 -8.07 -12.64
CA GLU A 110 -7.65 -7.54 -13.24
C GLU A 110 -8.83 -7.64 -12.26
N ALA A 111 -8.93 -8.72 -11.49
CA ALA A 111 -9.96 -8.88 -10.45
C ALA A 111 -9.84 -7.78 -9.38
N TRP A 112 -8.65 -7.46 -8.90
CA TRP A 112 -8.40 -6.33 -7.99
C TRP A 112 -8.83 -4.99 -8.59
N LYS A 113 -8.52 -4.77 -9.87
CA LYS A 113 -8.93 -3.55 -10.57
C LYS A 113 -10.45 -3.44 -10.62
N GLN A 114 -11.16 -4.51 -10.99
CA GLN A 114 -12.61 -4.55 -11.05
C GLN A 114 -13.26 -4.25 -9.69
N LEU A 115 -12.73 -4.83 -8.59
CA LEU A 115 -13.22 -4.54 -7.24
C LEU A 115 -13.04 -3.07 -6.85
N ARG A 116 -11.92 -2.45 -7.21
CA ARG A 116 -11.69 -1.02 -6.94
C ARG A 116 -12.64 -0.14 -7.74
N GLU A 117 -12.77 -0.40 -9.04
CA GLU A 117 -13.64 0.38 -9.94
C GLU A 117 -15.11 0.25 -9.56
N ALA A 118 -15.53 -0.92 -9.08
CA ALA A 118 -16.87 -1.16 -8.57
C ALA A 118 -17.13 -0.62 -7.14
N GLY A 119 -16.09 -0.13 -6.44
CA GLY A 119 -16.20 0.31 -5.04
C GLY A 119 -16.52 -0.84 -4.07
N LYS A 120 -16.08 -2.08 -4.37
CA LYS A 120 -16.42 -3.31 -3.63
C LYS A 120 -15.31 -3.83 -2.72
N LEU A 121 -14.25 -3.03 -2.47
CA LEU A 121 -13.13 -3.48 -1.65
C LEU A 121 -13.55 -3.89 -0.23
N ASP A 122 -14.44 -3.13 0.42
CA ASP A 122 -14.89 -3.45 1.78
C ASP A 122 -15.69 -4.76 1.83
N GLN A 123 -16.51 -5.00 0.81
CA GLN A 123 -17.25 -6.26 0.70
C GLN A 123 -16.34 -7.44 0.41
N ALA A 124 -15.29 -7.25 -0.40
CA ALA A 124 -14.29 -8.27 -0.68
C ALA A 124 -13.47 -8.59 0.60
N ILE A 125 -13.09 -7.57 1.38
CA ILE A 125 -12.42 -7.75 2.68
C ILE A 125 -13.30 -8.61 3.59
N ALA A 126 -14.56 -8.25 3.80
CA ALA A 126 -15.47 -8.99 4.66
C ALA A 126 -15.66 -10.46 4.21
N ASP A 127 -15.75 -10.71 2.89
CA ASP A 127 -15.84 -12.08 2.36
C ASP A 127 -14.54 -12.87 2.60
N LEU A 128 -13.38 -12.26 2.37
CA LEU A 128 -12.07 -12.89 2.60
C LEU A 128 -11.82 -13.14 4.09
N GLU A 129 -12.20 -12.25 4.99
CA GLU A 129 -12.13 -12.45 6.45
C GLU A 129 -12.93 -13.68 6.87
N ARG A 130 -14.17 -13.77 6.38
CA ARG A 130 -15.04 -14.93 6.63
C ARG A 130 -14.43 -16.24 6.10
N ARG A 131 -13.87 -16.24 4.87
CA ARG A 131 -13.23 -17.43 4.27
C ARG A 131 -11.97 -17.83 5.05
N THR A 132 -11.13 -16.87 5.43
CA THR A 132 -9.92 -17.09 6.23
C THR A 132 -10.25 -17.72 7.60
N THR A 133 -11.37 -17.30 8.21
CA THR A 133 -11.82 -17.86 9.49
C THR A 133 -12.40 -19.28 9.34
N ASN A 134 -13.08 -19.56 8.22
CA ASN A 134 -13.76 -20.84 7.99
C ASN A 134 -12.82 -21.94 7.49
N ASP A 135 -11.73 -21.58 6.82
CA ASP A 135 -10.73 -22.54 6.32
C ASP A 135 -9.31 -22.07 6.71
N LEU A 136 -8.81 -22.66 7.80
CA LEU A 136 -7.50 -22.39 8.35
C LEU A 136 -6.35 -23.11 7.64
N ARG A 137 -6.62 -23.87 6.57
CA ARG A 137 -5.61 -24.67 5.86
C ARG A 137 -5.18 -24.03 4.54
N SER A 138 -6.00 -23.15 3.97
CA SER A 138 -5.68 -22.50 2.70
C SER A 138 -4.78 -21.29 2.95
N ALA A 139 -3.63 -21.25 2.31
CA ALA A 139 -2.74 -20.08 2.28
C ALA A 139 -3.29 -18.94 1.39
N GLU A 140 -4.15 -19.27 0.43
CA GLU A 140 -4.68 -18.32 -0.56
C GLU A 140 -5.60 -17.28 0.09
N TYR A 141 -6.42 -17.67 1.07
CA TYR A 141 -7.32 -16.74 1.74
C TYR A 141 -6.59 -15.65 2.52
N PRO A 142 -5.65 -15.95 3.43
CA PRO A 142 -4.90 -14.88 4.10
C PRO A 142 -3.99 -14.12 3.14
N ALA A 143 -3.44 -14.75 2.07
CA ALA A 143 -2.67 -14.03 1.05
C ALA A 143 -3.53 -12.97 0.34
N ALA A 144 -4.72 -13.35 -0.12
CA ALA A 144 -5.67 -12.44 -0.76
C ALA A 144 -6.18 -11.37 0.22
N LEU A 145 -6.44 -11.72 1.49
CA LEU A 145 -6.89 -10.77 2.50
C LEU A 145 -5.81 -9.73 2.81
N GLY A 146 -4.54 -10.14 2.90
CA GLY A 146 -3.41 -9.21 3.04
C GLY A 146 -3.33 -8.22 1.87
N GLN A 147 -3.52 -8.71 0.64
CA GLN A 147 -3.61 -7.85 -0.54
C GLN A 147 -4.81 -6.91 -0.48
N ALA A 148 -5.99 -7.38 -0.03
CA ALA A 148 -7.18 -6.56 0.11
C ALA A 148 -6.96 -5.37 1.06
N TYR A 149 -6.31 -5.60 2.20
CA TYR A 149 -5.95 -4.52 3.12
C TYR A 149 -4.98 -3.51 2.48
N LEU A 150 -3.99 -3.95 1.70
CA LEU A 150 -3.10 -3.04 0.96
C LEU A 150 -3.87 -2.25 -0.12
N GLN A 151 -4.81 -2.88 -0.84
CA GLN A 151 -5.68 -2.19 -1.80
C GLN A 151 -6.51 -1.10 -1.10
N LYS A 152 -7.07 -1.40 0.07
CA LYS A 152 -7.84 -0.45 0.88
C LYS A 152 -6.96 0.68 1.40
N CYS A 153 -5.75 0.36 1.89
CA CYS A 153 -4.75 1.34 2.33
C CYS A 153 -4.50 2.43 1.28
N GLY A 154 -4.42 2.05 -0.01
CA GLY A 154 -4.25 2.99 -1.12
C GLY A 154 -5.44 3.93 -1.38
N THR A 155 -6.60 3.69 -0.78
CA THR A 155 -7.81 4.53 -0.95
C THR A 155 -8.05 5.51 0.21
N ILE A 156 -7.28 5.39 1.29
CA ILE A 156 -7.46 6.14 2.53
C ILE A 156 -6.44 7.27 2.61
N GLN A 157 -6.84 8.43 3.17
CA GLN A 157 -5.96 9.58 3.37
C GLN A 157 -5.39 9.65 4.81
N ASP A 158 -6.05 9.02 5.77
CA ASP A 158 -5.60 9.00 7.17
C ASP A 158 -4.40 8.07 7.35
N VAL A 159 -3.25 8.62 7.73
CA VAL A 159 -1.97 7.91 7.88
C VAL A 159 -2.03 6.87 9.01
N ARG A 160 -2.81 7.13 10.06
CA ARG A 160 -2.98 6.18 11.17
C ARG A 160 -3.75 4.96 10.69
N GLU A 161 -4.83 5.16 9.96
CA GLU A 161 -5.64 4.08 9.39
C GLU A 161 -4.85 3.29 8.35
N GLN A 162 -4.06 3.96 7.49
CA GLN A 162 -3.11 3.31 6.58
C GLN A 162 -2.14 2.41 7.35
N GLY A 163 -1.58 2.89 8.46
CA GLY A 163 -0.68 2.11 9.31
C GLY A 163 -1.34 0.86 9.90
N ILE A 164 -2.58 0.96 10.36
CA ILE A 164 -3.36 -0.18 10.88
C ILE A 164 -3.56 -1.23 9.77
N LEU A 165 -4.00 -0.80 8.58
CA LEU A 165 -4.22 -1.70 7.45
C LEU A 165 -2.92 -2.37 6.98
N ALA A 166 -1.80 -1.63 6.97
CA ALA A 166 -0.50 -2.19 6.61
C ALA A 166 -0.06 -3.28 7.60
N MET A 167 -0.29 -3.08 8.92
CA MET A 167 -0.01 -4.09 9.94
C MET A 167 -0.93 -5.31 9.83
N GLN A 168 -2.22 -5.11 9.51
CA GLN A 168 -3.16 -6.20 9.25
C GLN A 168 -2.74 -7.01 8.02
N ALA A 169 -2.33 -6.33 6.95
CA ALA A 169 -1.81 -6.98 5.75
C ALA A 169 -0.57 -7.82 6.05
N ASP A 170 0.40 -7.27 6.79
CA ASP A 170 1.63 -7.96 7.17
C ASP A 170 1.32 -9.25 7.95
N LYS A 171 0.43 -9.18 8.95
CA LYS A 171 -0.03 -10.35 9.71
C LYS A 171 -0.69 -11.41 8.81
N MET A 172 -1.48 -11.02 7.82
CA MET A 172 -2.13 -11.95 6.91
C MET A 172 -1.11 -12.63 5.99
N PHE A 173 -0.12 -11.90 5.51
CA PHE A 173 0.97 -12.50 4.74
C PHE A 173 1.80 -13.48 5.58
N ASP A 174 2.07 -13.18 6.86
CA ASP A 174 2.71 -14.13 7.77
C ASP A 174 1.88 -15.39 7.94
N THR A 175 0.57 -15.26 8.11
CA THR A 175 -0.34 -16.41 8.19
C THR A 175 -0.27 -17.26 6.91
N ALA A 176 -0.30 -16.63 5.73
CA ALA A 176 -0.18 -17.32 4.46
C ALA A 176 1.16 -18.06 4.33
N LEU A 177 2.27 -17.40 4.67
CA LEU A 177 3.62 -17.97 4.58
C LEU A 177 3.89 -19.06 5.62
N ASN A 178 3.20 -19.05 6.75
CA ASN A 178 3.23 -20.16 7.72
C ASN A 178 2.49 -21.40 7.22
N LEU A 179 1.44 -21.22 6.40
CA LEU A 179 0.69 -22.31 5.77
C LEU A 179 1.38 -22.85 4.51
N ASP A 180 1.91 -21.94 3.69
CA ASP A 180 2.70 -22.25 2.49
C ASP A 180 3.87 -21.27 2.37
N SER A 181 5.05 -21.71 2.80
CA SER A 181 6.28 -20.91 2.75
C SER A 181 6.75 -20.61 1.32
N SER A 182 6.20 -21.29 0.32
CA SER A 182 6.51 -21.09 -1.10
C SER A 182 5.51 -20.16 -1.81
N ASN A 183 4.48 -19.66 -1.11
CA ASN A 183 3.49 -18.74 -1.69
C ASN A 183 4.16 -17.45 -2.16
N TRP A 184 4.38 -17.37 -3.48
CA TRP A 184 5.10 -16.28 -4.12
C TRP A 184 4.39 -14.93 -3.93
N GLU A 185 3.05 -14.90 -4.12
CA GLU A 185 2.27 -13.65 -4.00
C GLU A 185 2.33 -13.08 -2.59
N ALA A 186 2.15 -13.92 -1.57
CA ALA A 186 2.21 -13.48 -0.18
C ALA A 186 3.59 -12.91 0.15
N ARG A 187 4.69 -13.61 -0.22
CA ARG A 187 6.04 -13.14 0.04
C ARG A 187 6.37 -11.87 -0.74
N PHE A 188 6.00 -11.81 -2.02
CA PHE A 188 6.23 -10.64 -2.86
C PHE A 188 5.51 -9.42 -2.31
N MET A 189 4.20 -9.52 -2.04
CA MET A 189 3.40 -8.39 -1.56
C MET A 189 3.80 -7.94 -0.16
N LYS A 190 4.12 -8.87 0.75
CA LYS A 190 4.70 -8.55 2.06
C LYS A 190 5.98 -7.73 1.90
N THR A 191 6.89 -8.21 1.08
CA THR A 191 8.22 -7.58 0.91
C THR A 191 8.10 -6.20 0.27
N VAL A 192 7.23 -6.06 -0.74
CA VAL A 192 6.93 -4.75 -1.35
C VAL A 192 6.35 -3.79 -0.32
N ALA A 193 5.34 -4.20 0.45
CA ALA A 193 4.75 -3.35 1.49
C ALA A 193 5.79 -2.93 2.55
N MET A 194 6.62 -3.88 3.01
CA MET A 194 7.67 -3.64 4.00
C MET A 194 8.72 -2.63 3.50
N SER A 195 8.98 -2.56 2.18
CA SER A 195 9.93 -1.60 1.58
C SER A 195 9.51 -0.14 1.71
N TYR A 196 8.26 0.13 2.10
CA TYR A 196 7.72 1.47 2.37
C TYR A 196 7.60 1.80 3.86
N TRP A 197 8.00 0.90 4.73
CA TRP A 197 7.97 1.18 6.17
C TRP A 197 8.96 2.29 6.52
N PRO A 198 8.66 3.07 7.59
CA PRO A 198 9.52 4.17 8.00
C PRO A 198 10.97 3.74 8.20
N PRO A 199 11.96 4.52 7.74
CA PRO A 199 13.38 4.17 7.85
C PRO A 199 13.85 3.87 9.27
N MET A 200 13.21 4.47 10.29
CA MET A 200 13.52 4.22 11.71
C MET A 200 13.29 2.77 12.15
N LEU A 201 12.49 1.99 11.41
CA LEU A 201 12.27 0.56 11.67
C LEU A 201 13.39 -0.33 11.10
N ASN A 202 14.33 0.26 10.36
CA ASN A 202 15.53 -0.39 9.82
C ASN A 202 15.25 -1.73 9.10
N LYS A 203 14.19 -1.79 8.29
CA LYS A 203 13.74 -3.01 7.60
C LYS A 203 14.45 -3.29 6.26
N GLY A 204 15.39 -2.44 5.83
CA GLY A 204 16.01 -2.54 4.52
C GLY A 204 16.71 -3.89 4.26
N GLU A 205 17.48 -4.38 5.24
CA GLU A 205 18.17 -5.68 5.10
C GLU A 205 17.17 -6.85 5.05
N GLU A 206 16.16 -6.84 5.90
CA GLU A 206 15.10 -7.84 5.92
C GLU A 206 14.34 -7.89 4.58
N VAL A 207 14.04 -6.73 4.00
CA VAL A 207 13.44 -6.62 2.65
C VAL A 207 14.34 -7.26 1.59
N MET A 208 15.64 -7.00 1.61
CA MET A 208 16.57 -7.60 0.67
C MET A 208 16.63 -9.13 0.81
N GLN A 209 16.68 -9.64 2.05
CA GLN A 209 16.66 -11.07 2.34
C GLN A 209 15.38 -11.76 1.84
N HIS A 210 14.22 -11.13 2.04
CA HIS A 210 12.95 -11.66 1.52
C HIS A 210 12.93 -11.72 -0.01
N PHE A 211 13.42 -10.70 -0.72
CA PHE A 211 13.51 -10.75 -2.18
C PHE A 211 14.53 -11.79 -2.66
N GLN A 212 15.67 -11.95 -1.97
CA GLN A 212 16.64 -13.01 -2.30
C GLN A 212 16.01 -14.40 -2.15
N THR A 213 15.32 -14.66 -1.05
CA THR A 213 14.58 -15.91 -0.82
C THR A 213 13.54 -16.15 -1.91
N LEU A 214 12.80 -15.10 -2.28
CA LEU A 214 11.79 -15.17 -3.34
C LEU A 214 12.41 -15.56 -4.69
N ILE A 215 13.54 -14.93 -5.06
CA ILE A 215 14.29 -15.25 -6.28
C ILE A 215 14.79 -16.69 -6.26
N GLN A 216 15.34 -17.15 -5.14
CA GLN A 216 15.79 -18.54 -5.00
C GLN A 216 14.64 -19.53 -5.19
N GLN A 217 13.47 -19.25 -4.62
CA GLN A 217 12.29 -20.11 -4.75
C GLN A 217 11.74 -20.10 -6.18
N GLN A 218 11.61 -18.94 -6.81
CA GLN A 218 11.02 -18.84 -8.15
C GLN A 218 11.93 -19.44 -9.26
N GLU A 219 13.26 -19.45 -9.07
CA GLU A 219 14.21 -20.03 -10.01
C GLU A 219 14.13 -21.56 -10.07
N THR A 220 13.51 -22.20 -9.08
CA THR A 220 13.22 -23.64 -9.11
C THR A 220 11.89 -23.99 -9.80
N GLN A 221 11.13 -22.98 -10.21
CA GLN A 221 9.82 -23.12 -10.82
C GLN A 221 9.86 -22.80 -12.32
N THR A 222 8.79 -23.15 -13.03
CA THR A 222 8.60 -22.68 -14.42
C THR A 222 8.56 -21.15 -14.46
N PRO A 223 9.40 -20.48 -15.26
CA PRO A 223 9.43 -19.03 -15.35
C PRO A 223 8.06 -18.45 -15.66
N GLN A 224 7.66 -17.44 -14.90
CA GLN A 224 6.43 -16.69 -15.09
C GLN A 224 6.75 -15.20 -15.25
N PRO A 225 6.04 -14.47 -16.12
CA PRO A 225 6.39 -13.08 -16.42
C PRO A 225 6.51 -12.17 -15.19
N GLN A 226 5.64 -12.36 -14.19
CA GLN A 226 5.66 -11.58 -12.94
C GLN A 226 6.92 -11.80 -12.09
N PHE A 227 7.65 -12.90 -12.28
CA PHE A 227 8.89 -13.15 -11.54
C PHE A 227 9.99 -12.11 -11.86
N ALA A 228 9.91 -11.44 -13.01
CA ALA A 228 10.79 -10.33 -13.35
C ALA A 228 10.74 -9.20 -12.32
N ASP A 229 9.57 -8.97 -11.70
CA ASP A 229 9.40 -7.90 -10.71
C ASP A 229 10.27 -8.11 -9.46
N SER A 230 10.54 -9.35 -9.05
CA SER A 230 11.43 -9.65 -7.90
C SER A 230 12.84 -9.13 -8.11
N TYR A 231 13.39 -9.30 -9.32
CA TYR A 231 14.72 -8.79 -9.67
C TYR A 231 14.71 -7.27 -9.74
N ALA A 232 13.67 -6.69 -10.33
CA ALA A 232 13.54 -5.24 -10.43
C ALA A 232 13.51 -4.59 -9.04
N TRP A 233 12.75 -5.19 -8.10
CA TRP A 233 12.63 -4.70 -6.74
C TRP A 233 13.91 -4.90 -5.92
N LEU A 234 14.52 -6.09 -5.95
CA LEU A 234 15.77 -6.33 -5.23
C LEU A 234 16.88 -5.37 -5.67
N GLY A 235 17.06 -5.18 -6.98
CA GLY A 235 18.03 -4.23 -7.49
C GLY A 235 17.76 -2.79 -7.03
N ASN A 236 16.47 -2.37 -6.95
CA ASN A 236 16.14 -1.07 -6.37
C ASN A 236 16.52 -0.97 -4.89
N GLN A 237 16.38 -2.04 -4.10
CA GLN A 237 16.78 -2.02 -2.68
C GLN A 237 18.30 -1.94 -2.55
N TYR A 238 19.07 -2.67 -3.38
CA TYR A 238 20.51 -2.53 -3.41
C TYR A 238 20.95 -1.11 -3.77
N LEU A 239 20.30 -0.50 -4.77
CA LEU A 239 20.61 0.88 -5.14
C LEU A 239 20.34 1.87 -4.01
N LYS A 240 19.19 1.73 -3.30
CA LYS A 240 18.88 2.52 -2.10
C LYS A 240 19.93 2.33 -0.98
N ALA A 241 20.51 1.15 -0.88
CA ALA A 241 21.58 0.83 0.08
C ALA A 241 22.97 1.27 -0.39
N GLY A 242 23.11 1.96 -1.51
CA GLY A 242 24.41 2.37 -2.09
C GLY A 242 25.19 1.25 -2.77
N ARG A 243 24.56 0.08 -2.99
CA ARG A 243 25.17 -1.12 -3.58
C ARG A 243 24.89 -1.20 -5.08
N ALA A 244 25.42 -0.25 -5.84
CA ALA A 244 25.12 -0.08 -7.27
C ALA A 244 25.52 -1.31 -8.13
N GLU A 245 26.67 -1.92 -7.86
CA GLU A 245 27.12 -3.11 -8.60
C GLU A 245 26.22 -4.32 -8.36
N ASP A 246 25.76 -4.52 -7.12
CA ASP A 246 24.81 -5.58 -6.80
C ASP A 246 23.46 -5.36 -7.48
N ALA A 247 23.00 -4.10 -7.52
CA ALA A 247 21.78 -3.73 -8.23
C ALA A 247 21.86 -4.09 -9.72
N LYS A 248 22.97 -3.71 -10.37
CA LYS A 248 23.23 -4.00 -11.77
C LYS A 248 23.30 -5.50 -12.05
N ALA A 249 24.00 -6.26 -11.19
CA ALA A 249 24.13 -7.72 -11.32
C ALA A 249 22.76 -8.42 -11.24
N VAL A 250 21.90 -7.99 -10.28
CA VAL A 250 20.54 -8.54 -10.12
C VAL A 250 19.66 -8.20 -11.32
N TRP A 251 19.67 -6.95 -11.78
CA TRP A 251 18.90 -6.58 -12.97
C TRP A 251 19.37 -7.31 -14.22
N GLN A 252 20.69 -7.51 -14.39
CA GLN A 252 21.25 -8.28 -15.49
C GLN A 252 20.80 -9.74 -15.47
N ARG A 253 20.82 -10.38 -14.29
CA ARG A 253 20.30 -11.74 -14.11
C ARG A 253 18.82 -11.82 -14.49
N GLY A 254 18.00 -10.87 -13.99
CA GLY A 254 16.58 -10.80 -14.32
C GLY A 254 16.34 -10.59 -15.82
N ALA A 255 17.08 -9.69 -16.46
CA ALA A 255 16.96 -9.44 -17.91
C ALA A 255 17.37 -10.65 -18.76
N THR A 256 18.32 -11.46 -18.29
CA THR A 256 18.71 -12.71 -18.97
C THR A 256 17.57 -13.75 -18.90
N LEU A 257 16.90 -13.85 -17.75
CA LEU A 257 15.80 -14.81 -17.57
C LEU A 257 14.48 -14.31 -18.18
N PHE A 258 14.27 -13.00 -18.20
CA PHE A 258 13.07 -12.34 -18.71
C PHE A 258 13.40 -11.29 -19.77
N PRO A 259 13.89 -11.68 -20.97
CA PRO A 259 14.41 -10.76 -21.97
C PRO A 259 13.34 -9.84 -22.57
N ALA A 260 12.07 -10.20 -22.46
CA ALA A 260 10.92 -9.38 -22.88
C ALA A 260 10.51 -8.31 -21.86
N ASP A 261 11.05 -8.34 -20.65
CA ASP A 261 10.68 -7.36 -19.61
C ASP A 261 11.36 -6.00 -19.85
N GLU A 262 10.54 -5.00 -20.18
CA GLU A 262 11.02 -3.64 -20.48
C GLU A 262 11.52 -2.90 -19.23
N LYS A 263 10.98 -3.21 -18.03
CA LYS A 263 11.39 -2.56 -16.78
C LYS A 263 12.85 -2.88 -16.46
N LEU A 264 13.23 -4.16 -16.56
CA LEU A 264 14.61 -4.61 -16.32
C LEU A 264 15.58 -4.01 -17.33
N ARG A 265 15.21 -3.98 -18.63
CA ARG A 265 16.02 -3.34 -19.67
C ARG A 265 16.24 -1.85 -19.41
N THR A 266 15.17 -1.13 -19.04
CA THR A 266 15.26 0.29 -18.70
C THR A 266 16.15 0.53 -17.49
N LYS A 267 16.05 -0.30 -16.44
CA LYS A 267 16.90 -0.20 -15.26
C LYS A 267 18.38 -0.41 -15.58
N LEU A 268 18.69 -1.39 -16.41
CA LEU A 268 20.06 -1.62 -16.86
C LEU A 268 20.62 -0.46 -17.68
N ALA A 269 19.81 0.13 -18.56
CA ALA A 269 20.22 1.27 -19.37
C ALA A 269 20.44 2.55 -18.55
N SER A 270 19.77 2.68 -17.40
CA SER A 270 19.87 3.82 -16.49
C SER A 270 20.71 3.56 -15.24
N ALA A 271 21.33 2.38 -15.14
CA ALA A 271 22.20 2.04 -14.03
C ALA A 271 23.44 2.97 -13.98
N PRO A 272 23.81 3.50 -12.79
CA PRO A 272 24.95 4.40 -12.63
C PRO A 272 26.29 3.68 -12.89
#